data_f4b7820781d9383b13dd54b9e8311002
#
_entry.id   f4b7820781d9383b13dd54b9e8311002
#
_cell.length_a   1.000
_cell.length_b   1.000
_cell.length_c   1.000
_cell.angle_alpha   90.00
_cell.angle_beta   90.00
_cell.angle_gamma   90.00
#
_symmetry.space_group_name_H-M   'P 1'
#
loop_
_entity.id
_entity.type
_entity.pdbx_description
1 polymer ?
#
loop_
_entity_poly.entity_id
_entity_poly.type
_entity_poly.pdbx_seq_one_letter_code
_entity_poly.pdbx_strand_id
1 'polypeptide(L)'
;VGTTFYITLPFRVDPNPPKAESAKPEQAASIKGAHILLVEDNELNMEISQYILEGAGAIVAQAWNGQEAVRRFSESEPGTFDCILMDVMMPLMDGLEATRTIRAMQRPDAATIPIVAMTANTFSEDEQRSREAGMNLFLNKPVDSGKMLQTVLECLKMGGRNAL
;
A
#
# COMPACT_ATOMS: atom_id res chain seq x y z
N VAL A 1 34.09 -4.08 -23.24
CA VAL A 1 33.33 -4.48 -24.42
C VAL A 1 31.90 -4.70 -23.97
N GLY A 2 30.94 -3.88 -24.48
CA GLY A 2 29.52 -3.94 -24.11
C GLY A 2 28.66 -4.17 -25.37
N THR A 3 27.37 -4.52 -25.16
CA THR A 3 26.38 -4.68 -26.22
C THR A 3 25.37 -3.54 -26.14
N THR A 4 25.09 -2.89 -27.26
CA THR A 4 24.04 -1.85 -27.34
C THR A 4 22.90 -2.37 -28.18
N PHE A 5 21.67 -2.30 -27.65
CA PHE A 5 20.46 -2.65 -28.38
C PHE A 5 19.76 -1.35 -28.84
N TYR A 6 19.38 -1.31 -30.11
CA TYR A 6 18.54 -0.24 -30.66
C TYR A 6 17.15 -0.80 -30.91
N ILE A 7 16.13 -0.22 -30.28
CA ILE A 7 14.72 -0.61 -30.46
C ILE A 7 13.98 0.57 -31.08
N THR A 8 13.44 0.35 -32.29
CA THR A 8 12.61 1.35 -32.98
C THR A 8 11.17 0.88 -33.00
N LEU A 9 10.29 1.65 -32.39
CA LEU A 9 8.86 1.36 -32.34
C LEU A 9 8.09 2.43 -33.15
N PRO A 10 7.28 2.05 -34.16
CA PRO A 10 6.42 2.99 -34.86
C PRO A 10 5.18 3.28 -34.02
N PHE A 11 4.97 4.54 -33.67
CA PHE A 11 3.75 5.01 -33.04
C PHE A 11 2.94 5.86 -34.00
N ARG A 12 1.61 5.67 -34.03
CA ARG A 12 0.71 6.64 -34.65
C ARG A 12 0.40 7.73 -33.62
N VAL A 13 0.69 8.98 -33.98
CA VAL A 13 0.28 10.12 -33.17
C VAL A 13 -1.24 10.26 -33.31
N ASP A 14 -1.97 10.17 -32.21
CA ASP A 14 -3.40 10.47 -32.21
C ASP A 14 -3.59 11.99 -32.41
N PRO A 15 -4.24 12.43 -33.50
CA PRO A 15 -4.48 13.85 -33.73
C PRO A 15 -5.47 14.47 -32.74
N ASN A 16 -6.21 13.65 -31.99
CA ASN A 16 -7.12 14.07 -30.91
C ASN A 16 -6.85 13.25 -29.64
N PRO A 17 -5.71 13.45 -28.95
CA PRO A 17 -5.49 12.78 -27.68
C PRO A 17 -6.66 13.16 -26.76
N PRO A 18 -7.22 12.21 -25.99
CA PRO A 18 -8.21 12.53 -25.00
C PRO A 18 -7.63 13.66 -24.14
N LYS A 19 -8.32 14.80 -24.09
CA LYS A 19 -7.96 15.85 -23.14
C LYS A 19 -7.84 15.14 -21.78
N ALA A 20 -6.64 15.16 -21.20
CA ALA A 20 -6.51 14.85 -19.80
C ALA A 20 -7.53 15.76 -19.11
N GLU A 21 -8.65 15.18 -18.66
CA GLU A 21 -9.55 15.88 -17.79
C GLU A 21 -8.68 16.29 -16.62
N SER A 22 -8.33 17.58 -16.61
CA SER A 22 -7.80 18.20 -15.42
C SER A 22 -8.92 18.03 -14.40
N ALA A 23 -8.82 16.95 -13.60
CA ALA A 23 -9.64 16.82 -12.42
C ALA A 23 -9.51 18.16 -11.71
N LYS A 24 -10.62 18.92 -11.66
CA LYS A 24 -10.73 20.07 -10.79
C LYS A 24 -10.19 19.59 -9.44
N PRO A 25 -9.39 20.38 -8.74
CA PRO A 25 -9.07 20.04 -7.38
C PRO A 25 -10.39 20.13 -6.58
N GLU A 26 -11.18 19.05 -6.58
CA GLU A 26 -11.98 18.73 -5.39
C GLU A 26 -10.92 18.75 -4.29
N GLN A 27 -11.22 19.45 -3.20
CA GLN A 27 -10.33 19.59 -2.04
C GLN A 27 -9.68 18.23 -1.81
N ALA A 28 -8.45 18.09 -2.32
CA ALA A 28 -7.81 16.79 -2.45
C ALA A 28 -7.54 16.33 -1.02
N ALA A 29 -8.34 15.39 -0.56
CA ALA A 29 -8.09 14.71 0.68
C ALA A 29 -6.62 14.30 0.64
N SER A 30 -5.82 14.81 1.56
CA SER A 30 -4.37 14.68 1.56
C SER A 30 -3.97 13.57 2.52
N ILE A 31 -3.00 12.74 2.12
CA ILE A 31 -2.38 11.77 3.02
C ILE A 31 -1.23 12.39 3.83
N LYS A 32 -1.08 13.71 3.78
CA LYS A 32 -0.02 14.43 4.49
C LYS A 32 -0.06 14.17 5.99
N GLY A 33 1.09 13.76 6.52
CA GLY A 33 1.24 13.43 7.93
C GLY A 33 0.60 12.09 8.33
N ALA A 34 0.11 11.29 7.38
CA ALA A 34 -0.33 9.92 7.64
C ALA A 34 0.87 9.02 7.96
N HIS A 35 0.78 8.25 9.04
CA HIS A 35 1.80 7.29 9.43
C HIS A 35 1.46 5.91 8.88
N ILE A 36 2.27 5.42 7.96
CA ILE A 36 2.02 4.19 7.21
C ILE A 36 3.10 3.16 7.53
N LEU A 37 2.70 1.96 7.92
CA LEU A 37 3.60 0.81 7.98
C LEU A 37 3.57 0.12 6.61
N LEU A 38 4.67 0.24 5.86
CA LEU A 38 4.85 -0.37 4.54
C LEU A 38 5.65 -1.67 4.70
N VAL A 39 5.06 -2.77 4.25
CA VAL A 39 5.62 -4.12 4.40
C VAL A 39 5.80 -4.74 3.02
N GLU A 40 7.04 -4.96 2.62
CA GLU A 40 7.44 -5.45 1.30
C GLU A 40 8.83 -6.08 1.41
N ASP A 41 9.06 -7.24 0.82
CA ASP A 41 10.34 -7.95 0.86
C ASP A 41 11.28 -7.60 -0.30
N ASN A 42 10.75 -7.01 -1.36
CA ASN A 42 11.52 -6.59 -2.52
C ASN A 42 11.98 -5.13 -2.38
N GLU A 43 13.29 -4.92 -2.40
CA GLU A 43 13.93 -3.60 -2.19
C GLU A 43 13.41 -2.55 -3.19
N LEU A 44 13.33 -2.89 -4.47
CA LEU A 44 12.86 -1.96 -5.50
C LEU A 44 11.39 -1.56 -5.30
N ASN A 45 10.52 -2.53 -4.97
CA ASN A 45 9.11 -2.25 -4.69
C ASN A 45 8.95 -1.39 -3.44
N MET A 46 9.76 -1.67 -2.40
CA MET A 46 9.82 -0.87 -1.17
C MET A 46 10.19 0.58 -1.48
N GLU A 47 11.28 0.81 -2.22
CA GLU A 47 11.73 2.16 -2.59
C GLU A 47 10.70 2.92 -3.42
N ILE A 48 10.10 2.27 -4.43
CA ILE A 48 9.07 2.88 -5.29
C ILE A 48 7.85 3.28 -4.45
N SER A 49 7.35 2.37 -3.62
CA SER A 49 6.16 2.60 -2.79
C SER A 49 6.41 3.70 -1.76
N GLN A 50 7.57 3.67 -1.10
CA GLN A 50 7.98 4.73 -0.17
C GLN A 50 8.06 6.08 -0.86
N TYR A 51 8.72 6.16 -2.02
CA TYR A 51 8.85 7.40 -2.78
C TYR A 51 7.49 8.02 -3.13
N ILE A 52 6.52 7.18 -3.54
CA ILE A 52 5.16 7.64 -3.86
C ILE A 52 4.47 8.20 -2.61
N LEU A 53 4.54 7.48 -1.50
CA LEU A 53 3.85 7.84 -0.25
C LEU A 53 4.46 9.09 0.40
N GLU A 54 5.79 9.15 0.51
CA GLU A 54 6.51 10.30 1.09
C GLU A 54 6.40 11.52 0.17
N GLY A 55 6.40 11.34 -1.15
CA GLY A 55 6.14 12.40 -2.12
C GLY A 55 4.77 13.05 -1.96
N ALA A 56 3.79 12.31 -1.44
CA ALA A 56 2.46 12.82 -1.08
C ALA A 56 2.36 13.30 0.38
N GLY A 57 3.48 13.29 1.12
CA GLY A 57 3.61 13.83 2.47
C GLY A 57 3.30 12.88 3.61
N ALA A 58 3.20 11.57 3.34
CA ALA A 58 3.08 10.55 4.39
C ALA A 58 4.42 10.32 5.11
N ILE A 59 4.36 9.73 6.28
CA ILE A 59 5.51 9.24 7.06
C ILE A 59 5.49 7.72 6.98
N VAL A 60 6.55 7.14 6.43
CA VAL A 60 6.61 5.71 6.14
C VAL A 60 7.58 5.01 7.09
N ALA A 61 7.10 3.97 7.77
CA ALA A 61 7.91 3.00 8.48
C ALA A 61 7.98 1.72 7.64
N GLN A 62 9.18 1.20 7.39
CA GLN A 62 9.39 0.01 6.58
C GLN A 62 9.41 -1.26 7.43
N ALA A 63 8.94 -2.38 6.88
CA ALA A 63 9.17 -3.72 7.37
C ALA A 63 9.44 -4.65 6.18
N TRP A 64 10.41 -5.56 6.30
CA TRP A 64 10.91 -6.38 5.20
C TRP A 64 10.29 -7.79 5.15
N ASN A 65 9.41 -8.10 6.06
CA ASN A 65 8.65 -9.35 6.14
C ASN A 65 7.56 -9.23 7.20
N GLY A 66 6.68 -10.24 7.26
CA GLY A 66 5.56 -10.27 8.22
C GLY A 66 6.00 -10.26 9.68
N GLN A 67 7.11 -10.92 10.04
CA GLN A 67 7.60 -10.93 11.42
C GLN A 67 8.04 -9.53 11.87
N GLU A 68 8.72 -8.81 11.00
CA GLU A 68 9.14 -7.45 11.29
C GLU A 68 7.93 -6.51 11.39
N ALA A 69 6.92 -6.67 10.53
CA ALA A 69 5.67 -5.91 10.61
C ALA A 69 4.95 -6.12 11.94
N VAL A 70 4.80 -7.37 12.36
CA VAL A 70 4.21 -7.77 13.66
C VAL A 70 4.99 -7.14 14.82
N ARG A 71 6.31 -7.24 14.80
CA ARG A 71 7.18 -6.66 15.83
C ARG A 71 7.02 -5.14 15.90
N ARG A 72 7.18 -4.43 14.76
CA ARG A 72 7.05 -2.96 14.70
C ARG A 72 5.69 -2.47 15.18
N PHE A 73 4.62 -3.17 14.77
CA PHE A 73 3.28 -2.84 15.23
C PHE A 73 3.12 -3.07 16.73
N SER A 74 3.62 -4.20 17.27
CA SER A 74 3.50 -4.52 18.68
C SER A 74 4.30 -3.59 19.61
N GLU A 75 5.48 -3.13 19.15
CA GLU A 75 6.36 -2.22 19.89
C GLU A 75 5.94 -0.74 19.81
N SER A 76 5.06 -0.40 18.87
CA SER A 76 4.55 0.97 18.73
C SER A 76 3.45 1.29 19.73
N GLU A 77 3.32 2.56 20.08
CA GLU A 77 2.16 3.03 20.85
C GLU A 77 0.86 2.82 20.05
N PRO A 78 -0.28 2.45 20.67
CA PRO A 78 -1.55 2.37 20.00
C PRO A 78 -1.91 3.67 19.26
N GLY A 79 -2.33 3.54 18.00
CA GLY A 79 -2.65 4.68 17.14
C GLY A 79 -1.44 5.35 16.48
N THR A 80 -0.22 4.79 16.60
CA THR A 80 0.96 5.28 15.88
C THR A 80 0.78 5.17 14.38
N PHE A 81 0.21 4.08 13.89
CA PHE A 81 -0.02 3.86 12.45
C PHE A 81 -1.48 4.13 12.09
N ASP A 82 -1.68 4.80 10.97
CA ASP A 82 -3.00 5.06 10.40
C ASP A 82 -3.47 3.92 9.49
N CYS A 83 -2.53 3.24 8.84
CA CYS A 83 -2.78 2.02 8.06
C CYS A 83 -1.50 1.20 7.85
N ILE A 84 -1.69 -0.04 7.40
CA ILE A 84 -0.61 -0.96 7.03
C ILE A 84 -0.81 -1.33 5.55
N LEU A 85 0.21 -1.12 4.72
CA LEU A 85 0.29 -1.67 3.36
C LEU A 85 1.12 -2.95 3.45
N MET A 86 0.49 -4.10 3.20
CA MET A 86 1.05 -5.41 3.48
C MET A 86 1.15 -6.24 2.20
N ASP A 87 2.37 -6.56 1.77
CA ASP A 87 2.54 -7.60 0.76
C ASP A 87 2.01 -8.94 1.27
N VAL A 88 1.25 -9.63 0.44
CA VAL A 88 0.69 -10.94 0.76
C VAL A 88 1.78 -12.02 0.72
N MET A 89 2.68 -11.96 -0.26
CA MET A 89 3.65 -13.01 -0.55
C MET A 89 5.06 -12.60 -0.13
N MET A 90 5.44 -12.98 1.08
CA MET A 90 6.77 -12.68 1.63
C MET A 90 7.40 -13.93 2.27
N PRO A 91 8.75 -14.01 2.34
CA PRO A 91 9.45 -15.06 3.07
C PRO A 91 9.28 -14.91 4.59
N LEU A 92 9.61 -15.97 5.34
CA LEU A 92 9.59 -16.09 6.80
C LEU A 92 8.17 -16.09 7.39
N MET A 93 7.42 -15.05 7.18
CA MET A 93 6.01 -14.89 7.57
C MET A 93 5.30 -14.13 6.46
N ASP A 94 4.29 -14.73 5.87
CA ASP A 94 3.49 -14.09 4.83
C ASP A 94 2.56 -13.01 5.40
N GLY A 95 1.98 -12.19 4.50
CA GLY A 95 1.11 -11.08 4.92
C GLY A 95 -0.20 -11.54 5.55
N LEU A 96 -0.71 -12.73 5.19
CA LEU A 96 -1.92 -13.28 5.78
C LEU A 96 -1.70 -13.71 7.24
N GLU A 97 -0.59 -14.38 7.50
CA GLU A 97 -0.19 -14.80 8.84
C GLU A 97 0.12 -13.59 9.73
N ALA A 98 0.85 -12.61 9.19
CA ALA A 98 1.13 -11.35 9.87
C ALA A 98 -0.16 -10.61 10.25
N THR A 99 -1.12 -10.53 9.31
CA THR A 99 -2.42 -9.90 9.55
C THR A 99 -3.19 -10.60 10.66
N ARG A 100 -3.30 -11.94 10.62
CA ARG A 100 -3.98 -12.70 11.69
C ARG A 100 -3.33 -12.46 13.05
N THR A 101 -1.98 -12.43 13.07
CA THR A 101 -1.22 -12.18 14.29
C THR A 101 -1.49 -10.78 14.84
N ILE A 102 -1.49 -9.76 13.99
CA ILE A 102 -1.85 -8.38 14.37
C ILE A 102 -3.28 -8.32 14.91
N ARG A 103 -4.25 -8.93 14.21
CA ARG A 103 -5.66 -8.92 14.62
C ARG A 103 -5.92 -9.62 15.96
N ALA A 104 -5.08 -10.61 16.31
CA ALA A 104 -5.17 -11.34 17.58
C ALA A 104 -4.52 -10.62 18.78
N MET A 105 -3.82 -9.50 18.56
CA MET A 105 -3.17 -8.76 19.65
C MET A 105 -4.20 -8.11 20.56
N GLN A 106 -3.92 -8.14 21.86
CA GLN A 106 -4.74 -7.46 22.89
C GLN A 106 -4.33 -5.98 23.00
N ARG A 107 -4.61 -5.22 21.95
CA ARG A 107 -4.41 -3.77 21.92
C ARG A 107 -5.56 -3.07 21.18
N PRO A 108 -5.91 -1.83 21.57
CA PRO A 108 -7.17 -1.22 21.13
C PRO A 108 -7.29 -0.99 19.62
N ASP A 109 -6.16 -0.78 18.93
CA ASP A 109 -6.12 -0.53 17.47
C ASP A 109 -5.92 -1.79 16.63
N ALA A 110 -5.55 -2.93 17.21
CA ALA A 110 -5.29 -4.16 16.47
C ALA A 110 -6.49 -4.66 15.66
N ALA A 111 -7.69 -4.53 16.18
CA ALA A 111 -8.91 -4.94 15.50
C ALA A 111 -9.37 -3.96 14.41
N THR A 112 -8.98 -2.69 14.51
CA THR A 112 -9.55 -1.60 13.70
C THR A 112 -8.59 -0.96 12.71
N ILE A 113 -7.26 -1.11 12.91
CA ILE A 113 -6.28 -0.54 11.97
C ILE A 113 -6.54 -1.07 10.55
N PRO A 114 -6.70 -0.19 9.54
CA PRO A 114 -6.84 -0.62 8.16
C PRO A 114 -5.59 -1.34 7.67
N ILE A 115 -5.77 -2.53 7.10
CA ILE A 115 -4.70 -3.31 6.46
C ILE A 115 -5.07 -3.51 5.00
N VAL A 116 -4.18 -3.08 4.12
CA VAL A 116 -4.30 -3.19 2.66
C VAL A 116 -3.44 -4.34 2.19
N ALA A 117 -4.04 -5.31 1.51
CA ALA A 117 -3.30 -6.36 0.83
C ALA A 117 -2.66 -5.82 -0.46
N MET A 118 -1.34 -5.97 -0.61
CA MET A 118 -0.65 -5.78 -1.88
C MET A 118 -0.41 -7.15 -2.52
N THR A 119 -1.04 -7.44 -3.65
CA THR A 119 -1.03 -8.78 -4.27
C THR A 119 -0.71 -8.72 -5.76
N ALA A 120 0.07 -9.69 -6.25
CA ALA A 120 0.28 -9.88 -7.68
C ALA A 120 -0.91 -10.60 -8.37
N ASN A 121 -1.81 -11.16 -7.59
CA ASN A 121 -2.87 -12.04 -8.07
C ASN A 121 -4.24 -11.38 -7.90
N THR A 122 -4.98 -11.27 -9.01
CA THR A 122 -6.33 -10.68 -9.06
C THR A 122 -7.44 -11.72 -8.95
N PHE A 123 -7.11 -12.97 -8.61
CA PHE A 123 -8.10 -14.03 -8.51
C PHE A 123 -8.92 -13.90 -7.22
N SER A 124 -10.22 -14.13 -7.34
CA SER A 124 -11.21 -14.05 -6.26
C SER A 124 -10.83 -14.87 -5.01
N GLU A 125 -10.09 -15.96 -5.18
CA GLU A 125 -9.67 -16.82 -4.06
C GLU A 125 -8.63 -16.14 -3.16
N ASP A 126 -7.68 -15.40 -3.71
CA ASP A 126 -6.67 -14.69 -2.92
C ASP A 126 -7.26 -13.47 -2.20
N GLU A 127 -8.22 -12.79 -2.82
CA GLU A 127 -8.99 -11.73 -2.14
C GLU A 127 -9.80 -12.31 -0.98
N GLN A 128 -10.46 -13.46 -1.18
CA GLN A 128 -11.23 -14.10 -0.12
C GLN A 128 -10.34 -14.48 1.06
N ARG A 129 -9.20 -15.12 0.82
CA ARG A 129 -8.22 -15.49 1.87
C ARG A 129 -7.72 -14.28 2.64
N SER A 130 -7.47 -13.18 1.92
CA SER A 130 -7.02 -11.92 2.53
C SER A 130 -8.11 -11.30 3.41
N ARG A 131 -9.37 -11.32 2.97
CA ARG A 131 -10.52 -10.86 3.77
C ARG A 131 -10.71 -11.74 5.03
N GLU A 132 -10.60 -13.05 4.88
CA GLU A 132 -10.68 -14.00 6.00
C GLU A 132 -9.55 -13.82 7.02
N ALA A 133 -8.37 -13.36 6.57
CA ALA A 133 -7.27 -12.99 7.44
C ALA A 133 -7.52 -11.66 8.19
N GLY A 134 -8.47 -10.83 7.73
CA GLY A 134 -8.82 -9.55 8.34
C GLY A 134 -8.24 -8.33 7.62
N MET A 135 -7.83 -8.46 6.35
CA MET A 135 -7.44 -7.33 5.50
C MET A 135 -8.69 -6.60 5.00
N ASN A 136 -8.59 -5.28 4.80
CA ASN A 136 -9.73 -4.41 4.54
C ASN A 136 -9.85 -4.01 3.06
N LEU A 137 -8.72 -3.69 2.43
CA LEU A 137 -8.62 -3.18 1.06
C LEU A 137 -7.54 -3.93 0.28
N PHE A 138 -7.51 -3.72 -1.04
CA PHE A 138 -6.63 -4.47 -1.96
C PHE A 138 -5.97 -3.53 -2.96
N LEU A 139 -4.68 -3.76 -3.20
CA LEU A 139 -3.87 -3.13 -4.24
C LEU A 139 -3.21 -4.20 -5.09
N ASN A 140 -3.43 -4.15 -6.38
CA ASN A 140 -2.80 -5.06 -7.32
C ASN A 140 -1.40 -4.58 -7.68
N LYS A 141 -0.44 -5.48 -7.68
CA LYS A 141 0.92 -5.26 -8.23
C LYS A 141 0.92 -5.49 -9.76
N PRO A 142 1.63 -4.69 -10.56
CA PRO A 142 2.44 -3.54 -10.14
C PRO A 142 1.58 -2.38 -9.63
N VAL A 143 2.03 -1.74 -8.55
CA VAL A 143 1.23 -0.74 -7.87
C VAL A 143 1.20 0.57 -8.68
N ASP A 144 0.00 1.00 -9.05
CA ASP A 144 -0.25 2.29 -9.64
C ASP A 144 -0.25 3.38 -8.56
N SER A 145 0.48 4.48 -8.80
CA SER A 145 0.65 5.55 -7.80
C SER A 145 -0.68 6.20 -7.41
N GLY A 146 -1.55 6.46 -8.38
CA GLY A 146 -2.86 7.07 -8.12
C GLY A 146 -3.75 6.17 -7.28
N LYS A 147 -3.79 4.87 -7.61
CA LYS A 147 -4.54 3.87 -6.84
C LYS A 147 -4.01 3.71 -5.42
N MET A 148 -2.69 3.69 -5.24
CA MET A 148 -2.07 3.62 -3.91
C MET A 148 -2.52 4.79 -3.04
N LEU A 149 -2.39 6.01 -3.53
CA LEU A 149 -2.78 7.20 -2.79
C LEU A 149 -4.28 7.23 -2.48
N GLN A 150 -5.11 6.84 -3.44
CA GLN A 150 -6.57 6.73 -3.23
C GLN A 150 -6.90 5.69 -2.15
N THR A 151 -6.27 4.51 -2.19
CA THR A 151 -6.49 3.46 -1.19
C THR A 151 -6.06 3.90 0.21
N VAL A 152 -4.93 4.61 0.34
CA VAL A 152 -4.51 5.17 1.63
C VAL A 152 -5.53 6.20 2.14
N LEU A 153 -6.06 7.07 1.27
CA LEU A 153 -7.12 8.00 1.64
C LEU A 153 -8.38 7.29 2.14
N GLU A 154 -8.75 6.18 1.55
CA GLU A 154 -9.87 5.35 2.03
C GLU A 154 -9.57 4.77 3.42
N CYS A 155 -8.34 4.30 3.66
CA CYS A 155 -7.89 3.84 4.97
C CYS A 155 -8.05 4.92 6.04
N LEU A 156 -7.60 6.15 5.75
CA LEU A 156 -7.69 7.27 6.70
C LEU A 156 -9.15 7.58 7.07
N LYS A 157 -10.07 7.48 6.12
CA LYS A 157 -11.51 7.66 6.37
C LYS A 157 -12.07 6.54 7.25
N MET A 158 -11.62 5.29 7.05
CA MET A 158 -12.02 4.14 7.88
C MET A 158 -11.52 4.28 9.31
N GLY A 159 -10.30 4.79 9.51
CA GLY A 159 -9.70 5.04 10.82
C GLY A 159 -10.23 6.26 11.56
N GLY A 160 -11.21 6.99 11.00
CA GLY A 160 -11.81 8.18 11.61
C GLY A 160 -10.95 9.44 11.52
N ARG A 161 -9.83 9.43 10.82
CA ARG A 161 -9.09 10.63 10.45
C ARG A 161 -9.82 11.30 9.28
N ASN A 162 -10.51 12.40 9.56
CA ASN A 162 -10.92 13.31 8.50
C ASN A 162 -9.65 13.84 7.84
N ALA A 163 -9.45 13.53 6.56
CA ALA A 163 -8.40 14.14 5.77
C ALA A 163 -8.55 15.67 5.84
N LEU A 164 -7.57 16.31 6.42
CA LEU A 164 -7.49 17.78 6.57
C LEU A 164 -7.16 18.41 5.22
#